data_f14c8484773fd851019c37465f22791e
#
_entry.id   f14c8484773fd851019c37465f22791e
#
_cell.length_a   1.000
_cell.length_b   1.000
_cell.length_c   1.000
_cell.angle_alpha   90.00
_cell.angle_beta   90.00
_cell.angle_gamma   90.00
#
_symmetry.space_group_name_H-M   'P 1'
#
loop_
_entity.id
_entity.type
_entity.pdbx_description
1 polymer ?
#
loop_
_entity_poly.entity_id
_entity_poly.type
_entity_poly.pdbx_seq_one_letter_code
_entity_poly.pdbx_strand_id
1 'polypeptide(L)'
;MSISVAVLRKYSLADSLRAMPRTRVRRELERLTEAEALELLHDWSFWARPSQLPPPGEWFCWLLKAGRGFGKNRAGAEWIRGEVETGRRGRLALVAETAADARDVMIEGPSGILAVSSPRFRPRYEPSKRRLTWPNGAMATIYSADDPEQLRGPEHDGALADELGKWRHD
;
A
#
# COMPACT_ATOMS: atom_id res chain seq x y z
N MET A 1 -14.30 13.89 26.45
CA MET A 1 -15.40 13.31 25.64
C MET A 1 -14.82 12.12 24.89
N SER A 2 -15.20 10.92 25.29
CA SER A 2 -14.78 9.69 24.63
C SER A 2 -15.54 9.57 23.31
N ILE A 3 -14.82 9.58 22.19
CA ILE A 3 -15.43 9.32 20.87
C ILE A 3 -15.67 7.81 20.83
N SER A 4 -16.93 7.42 20.67
CA SER A 4 -17.32 6.00 20.63
C SER A 4 -16.61 5.29 19.47
N VAL A 5 -15.95 4.17 19.77
CA VAL A 5 -15.23 3.31 18.80
C VAL A 5 -16.12 2.85 17.62
N ALA A 6 -17.44 2.84 17.80
CA ALA A 6 -18.40 2.46 16.75
C ALA A 6 -18.51 3.51 15.62
N VAL A 7 -18.25 4.79 15.88
CA VAL A 7 -18.28 5.86 14.87
C VAL A 7 -17.00 5.86 14.03
N LEU A 8 -15.87 5.38 14.57
CA LEU A 8 -14.58 5.32 13.89
C LEU A 8 -14.51 4.26 12.77
N ARG A 9 -15.46 3.31 12.72
CA ARG A 9 -15.46 2.23 11.72
C ARG A 9 -15.84 2.65 10.30
N LYS A 10 -16.38 3.85 10.09
CA LYS A 10 -16.81 4.32 8.77
C LYS A 10 -15.82 5.32 8.12
N TYR A 11 -15.05 6.02 8.91
CA TYR A 11 -14.17 7.11 8.47
C TYR A 11 -12.73 6.85 8.92
N SER A 12 -11.76 7.44 8.21
CA SER A 12 -10.37 7.48 8.65
C SER A 12 -10.22 8.40 9.87
N LEU A 13 -9.11 8.26 10.61
CA LEU A 13 -8.76 9.22 11.66
C LEU A 13 -8.56 10.63 11.06
N ALA A 14 -8.02 10.70 9.85
CA ALA A 14 -7.88 11.95 9.09
C ALA A 14 -9.25 12.61 8.78
N ASP A 15 -10.29 11.83 8.50
CA ASP A 15 -11.64 12.38 8.31
C ASP A 15 -12.21 13.00 9.60
N SER A 16 -11.81 12.48 10.76
CA SER A 16 -12.18 13.06 12.05
C SER A 16 -11.58 14.46 12.25
N LEU A 17 -10.37 14.72 11.70
CA LEU A 17 -9.79 16.06 11.70
C LEU A 17 -10.58 17.03 10.83
N ARG A 18 -11.17 16.58 9.72
CA ARG A 18 -12.02 17.42 8.86
C ARG A 18 -13.27 17.92 9.56
N ALA A 19 -13.77 17.19 10.54
CA ALA A 19 -14.92 17.60 11.36
C ALA A 19 -14.56 18.63 12.42
N MET A 20 -13.27 18.88 12.68
CA MET A 20 -12.81 19.87 13.65
C MET A 20 -12.69 21.26 13.02
N PRO A 21 -12.81 22.35 13.82
CA PRO A 21 -12.51 23.70 13.34
C PRO A 21 -11.10 23.80 12.78
N ARG A 22 -10.94 24.39 11.60
CA ARG A 22 -9.64 24.53 10.91
C ARG A 22 -8.55 25.14 11.78
N THR A 23 -8.91 26.10 12.63
CA THR A 23 -7.99 26.75 13.59
C THR A 23 -7.43 25.78 14.62
N ARG A 24 -8.24 24.81 15.07
CA ARG A 24 -7.80 23.78 16.01
C ARG A 24 -6.88 22.78 15.32
N VAL A 25 -7.28 22.28 14.15
CA VAL A 25 -6.44 21.36 13.35
C VAL A 25 -5.09 21.99 13.06
N ARG A 26 -5.08 23.25 12.59
CA ARG A 26 -3.86 23.98 12.30
C ARG A 26 -2.95 24.08 13.53
N ARG A 27 -3.49 24.45 14.68
CA ARG A 27 -2.74 24.55 15.95
C ARG A 27 -2.11 23.22 16.36
N GLU A 28 -2.82 22.10 16.20
CA GLU A 28 -2.27 20.77 16.54
C GLU A 28 -1.17 20.37 15.55
N LEU A 29 -1.34 20.65 14.24
CA LEU A 29 -0.33 20.36 13.23
C LEU A 29 0.92 21.23 13.38
N GLU A 30 0.79 22.50 13.78
CA GLU A 30 1.90 23.41 14.04
C GLU A 30 2.76 23.02 15.26
N ARG A 31 2.27 22.12 16.11
CA ARG A 31 3.01 21.58 17.26
C ARG A 31 3.89 20.39 16.90
N LEU A 32 3.63 19.77 15.75
CA LEU A 32 4.42 18.63 15.30
C LEU A 32 5.84 19.08 14.94
N THR A 33 6.81 18.32 15.38
CA THR A 33 8.15 18.38 14.84
C THR A 33 8.17 17.90 13.39
N GLU A 34 9.20 18.24 12.64
CA GLU A 34 9.36 17.75 11.26
C GLU A 34 9.36 16.21 11.19
N ALA A 35 9.96 15.55 12.17
CA ALA A 35 9.98 14.09 12.25
C ALA A 35 8.57 13.51 12.47
N GLU A 36 7.81 14.05 13.42
CA GLU A 36 6.43 13.62 13.69
C GLU A 36 5.50 13.90 12.50
N ALA A 37 5.68 15.04 11.83
CA ALA A 37 4.91 15.35 10.62
C ALA A 37 5.22 14.35 9.50
N LEU A 38 6.48 13.96 9.32
CA LEU A 38 6.89 12.95 8.34
C LEU A 38 6.33 11.58 8.69
N GLU A 39 6.35 11.18 9.95
CA GLU A 39 5.74 9.93 10.42
C GLU A 39 4.23 9.93 10.15
N LEU A 40 3.52 11.01 10.48
CA LEU A 40 2.09 11.14 10.23
C LEU A 40 1.75 11.05 8.75
N LEU A 41 2.56 11.64 7.86
CA LEU A 41 2.36 11.54 6.41
C LEU A 41 2.41 10.10 5.89
N HIS A 42 3.18 9.24 6.53
CA HIS A 42 3.36 7.84 6.14
C HIS A 42 2.60 6.86 7.04
N ASP A 43 1.84 7.35 8.03
CA ASP A 43 0.96 6.51 8.85
C ASP A 43 -0.33 6.18 8.08
N TRP A 44 -0.29 5.05 7.37
CA TRP A 44 -1.46 4.59 6.60
C TRP A 44 -2.68 4.33 7.48
N SER A 45 -2.49 3.88 8.73
CA SER A 45 -3.60 3.62 9.65
C SER A 45 -4.39 4.91 9.98
N PHE A 46 -3.71 6.04 10.00
CA PHE A 46 -4.32 7.36 10.19
C PHE A 46 -5.12 7.81 8.96
N TRP A 47 -4.59 7.58 7.74
CA TRP A 47 -5.19 8.07 6.49
C TRP A 47 -6.25 7.12 5.91
N ALA A 48 -6.11 5.82 6.15
CA ALA A 48 -6.97 4.80 5.57
C ALA A 48 -8.38 4.83 6.14
N ARG A 49 -9.36 4.66 5.28
CA ARG A 49 -10.68 4.23 5.73
C ARG A 49 -10.60 2.79 6.20
N PRO A 50 -11.41 2.37 7.18
CA PRO A 50 -11.40 0.98 7.67
C PRO A 50 -11.55 -0.08 6.57
N SER A 51 -12.31 0.25 5.50
CA SER A 51 -12.48 -0.63 4.33
C SER A 51 -11.24 -0.75 3.42
N GLN A 52 -10.21 0.05 3.64
CA GLN A 52 -8.94 0.02 2.91
C GLN A 52 -7.84 -0.68 3.70
N LEU A 53 -8.12 -1.05 4.94
CA LEU A 53 -7.19 -1.82 5.77
C LEU A 53 -7.44 -3.32 5.58
N PRO A 54 -6.40 -4.15 5.70
CA PRO A 54 -6.57 -5.59 5.68
C PRO A 54 -7.50 -6.04 6.81
N PRO A 55 -8.30 -7.11 6.62
CA PRO A 55 -9.14 -7.65 7.67
C PRO A 55 -8.28 -8.12 8.86
N PRO A 56 -8.82 -8.06 10.09
CA PRO A 56 -8.11 -8.58 11.25
C PRO A 56 -8.03 -10.11 11.21
N GLY A 57 -7.03 -10.68 11.89
CA GLY A 57 -6.83 -12.12 11.98
C GLY A 57 -6.02 -12.68 10.80
N GLU A 58 -6.02 -14.01 10.70
CA GLU A 58 -5.32 -14.73 9.64
C GLU A 58 -6.21 -14.84 8.39
N TRP A 59 -5.64 -14.62 7.23
CA TRP A 59 -6.29 -14.78 5.93
C TRP A 59 -5.28 -15.16 4.87
N PHE A 60 -5.73 -15.96 3.92
CA PHE A 60 -4.92 -16.35 2.75
C PHE A 60 -5.04 -15.33 1.62
N CYS A 61 -6.23 -14.80 1.38
CA CYS A 61 -6.50 -13.87 0.31
C CYS A 61 -7.37 -12.71 0.82
N TRP A 62 -6.97 -11.49 0.48
CA TRP A 62 -7.74 -10.27 0.72
C TRP A 62 -8.15 -9.66 -0.62
N LEU A 63 -9.45 -9.70 -0.92
CA LEU A 63 -10.01 -9.17 -2.15
C LEU A 63 -10.59 -7.76 -1.95
N LEU A 64 -10.04 -6.78 -2.65
CA LEU A 64 -10.58 -5.41 -2.71
C LEU A 64 -11.45 -5.24 -3.96
N LYS A 65 -12.74 -5.55 -3.86
CA LYS A 65 -13.72 -5.30 -4.93
C LYS A 65 -14.40 -3.96 -4.68
N ALA A 66 -14.03 -2.93 -5.45
CA ALA A 66 -14.56 -1.58 -5.28
C ALA A 66 -14.51 -0.79 -6.59
N GLY A 67 -15.34 0.26 -6.68
CA GLY A 67 -15.39 1.16 -7.84
C GLY A 67 -14.11 1.97 -8.04
N ARG A 68 -14.09 2.72 -9.17
CA ARG A 68 -13.01 3.68 -9.47
C ARG A 68 -12.93 4.75 -8.38
N GLY A 69 -11.73 5.20 -8.05
CA GLY A 69 -11.51 6.22 -7.00
C GLY A 69 -11.53 5.69 -5.56
N PHE A 70 -11.78 4.40 -5.34
CA PHE A 70 -11.74 3.81 -3.99
C PHE A 70 -10.34 3.88 -3.35
N GLY A 71 -9.29 3.87 -4.14
CA GLY A 71 -7.90 3.83 -3.67
C GLY A 71 -7.36 2.41 -3.48
N LYS A 72 -7.80 1.45 -4.31
CA LYS A 72 -7.31 0.05 -4.26
C LYS A 72 -5.79 -0.03 -4.38
N ASN A 73 -5.23 0.66 -5.38
CA ASN A 73 -3.78 0.66 -5.64
C ASN A 73 -3.00 1.23 -4.45
N ARG A 74 -3.50 2.32 -3.84
CA ARG A 74 -2.92 2.87 -2.62
C ARG A 74 -2.97 1.87 -1.47
N ALA A 75 -4.11 1.22 -1.24
CA ALA A 75 -4.27 0.23 -0.17
C ALA A 75 -3.33 -0.98 -0.38
N GLY A 76 -3.20 -1.46 -1.62
CA GLY A 76 -2.27 -2.53 -1.96
C GLY A 76 -0.80 -2.14 -1.76
N ALA A 77 -0.40 -0.96 -2.23
CA ALA A 77 0.97 -0.46 -2.06
C ALA A 77 1.34 -0.26 -0.59
N GLU A 78 0.41 0.27 0.22
CA GLU A 78 0.59 0.44 1.66
C GLU A 78 0.65 -0.89 2.40
N TRP A 79 -0.13 -1.89 1.97
CA TRP A 79 -0.02 -3.24 2.50
C TRP A 79 1.37 -3.82 2.23
N ILE A 80 1.86 -3.78 0.98
CA ILE A 80 3.23 -4.22 0.62
C ILE A 80 4.26 -3.52 1.51
N ARG A 81 4.19 -2.19 1.62
CA ARG A 81 5.11 -1.42 2.46
C ARG A 81 5.07 -1.89 3.92
N GLY A 82 3.90 -2.04 4.49
CA GLY A 82 3.73 -2.48 5.89
C GLY A 82 4.25 -3.89 6.15
N GLU A 83 4.04 -4.85 5.23
CA GLU A 83 4.55 -6.21 5.34
C GLU A 83 6.08 -6.26 5.34
N VAL A 84 6.70 -5.47 4.46
CA VAL A 84 8.15 -5.38 4.33
C VAL A 84 8.77 -4.62 5.52
N GLU A 85 8.19 -3.51 5.91
CA GLU A 85 8.69 -2.64 6.99
C GLU A 85 8.68 -3.36 8.34
N THR A 86 7.66 -4.19 8.57
CA THR A 86 7.55 -5.03 9.77
C THR A 86 8.33 -6.34 9.69
N GLY A 87 8.96 -6.63 8.54
CA GLY A 87 9.72 -7.86 8.33
C GLY A 87 8.88 -9.14 8.24
N ARG A 88 7.53 -9.02 8.11
CA ARG A 88 6.65 -10.19 7.97
C ARG A 88 6.81 -10.89 6.63
N ARG A 89 7.21 -10.14 5.60
CA ARG A 89 7.43 -10.68 4.25
C ARG A 89 8.71 -10.11 3.65
N GLY A 90 9.45 -10.96 2.96
CA GLY A 90 10.74 -10.60 2.35
C GLY A 90 10.81 -10.85 0.85
N ARG A 91 9.90 -11.63 0.29
CA ARG A 91 9.87 -11.99 -1.13
C ARG A 91 8.46 -11.87 -1.69
N LEU A 92 8.17 -10.77 -2.35
CA LEU A 92 6.83 -10.47 -2.84
C LEU A 92 6.74 -10.56 -4.36
N ALA A 93 5.57 -10.99 -4.85
CA ALA A 93 5.19 -10.89 -6.26
C ALA A 93 4.27 -9.69 -6.48
N LEU A 94 4.54 -8.90 -7.50
CA LEU A 94 3.66 -7.84 -8.00
C LEU A 94 3.17 -8.27 -9.37
N VAL A 95 1.88 -8.57 -9.49
CA VAL A 95 1.30 -9.13 -10.72
C VAL A 95 0.24 -8.16 -11.26
N ALA A 96 0.40 -7.74 -12.53
CA ALA A 96 -0.58 -6.97 -13.27
C ALA A 96 -0.81 -7.59 -14.64
N GLU A 97 -1.75 -7.09 -15.43
CA GLU A 97 -2.00 -7.55 -16.79
C GLU A 97 -0.69 -7.57 -17.59
N THR A 98 0.03 -6.44 -17.62
CA THR A 98 1.35 -6.34 -18.25
C THR A 98 2.41 -5.84 -17.26
N ALA A 99 3.70 -6.07 -17.60
CA ALA A 99 4.81 -5.53 -16.82
C ALA A 99 4.86 -3.98 -16.84
N ALA A 100 4.33 -3.35 -17.90
CA ALA A 100 4.21 -1.90 -18.00
C ALA A 100 3.16 -1.39 -17.01
N ASP A 101 2.00 -2.03 -16.92
CA ASP A 101 0.95 -1.66 -15.95
C ASP A 101 1.46 -1.78 -14.52
N ALA A 102 2.17 -2.87 -14.20
CA ALA A 102 2.78 -3.02 -12.88
C ALA A 102 3.76 -1.88 -12.57
N ARG A 103 4.61 -1.50 -13.53
CA ARG A 103 5.53 -0.37 -13.36
C ARG A 103 4.78 0.94 -13.16
N ASP A 104 3.89 1.28 -14.09
CA ASP A 104 3.29 2.61 -14.19
C ASP A 104 2.24 2.87 -13.11
N VAL A 105 1.61 1.79 -12.61
CA VAL A 105 0.52 1.89 -11.61
C VAL A 105 0.99 1.46 -10.23
N MET A 106 1.57 0.24 -10.10
CA MET A 106 1.88 -0.33 -8.79
C MET A 106 3.17 0.23 -8.19
N ILE A 107 4.13 0.66 -9.02
CA ILE A 107 5.46 1.11 -8.57
C ILE A 107 5.60 2.62 -8.65
N GLU A 108 5.58 3.20 -9.86
CA GLU A 108 5.90 4.61 -10.12
C GLU A 108 4.69 5.53 -10.08
N GLY A 109 3.49 4.97 -10.11
CA GLY A 109 2.26 5.74 -10.08
C GLY A 109 2.09 6.59 -8.79
N PRO A 110 1.19 7.58 -8.80
CA PRO A 110 1.00 8.52 -7.69
C PRO A 110 0.51 7.84 -6.40
N SER A 111 0.00 6.62 -6.51
CA SER A 111 -0.39 5.75 -5.39
C SER A 111 0.44 4.47 -5.34
N GLY A 112 1.53 4.41 -6.08
CA GLY A 112 2.43 3.25 -6.16
C GLY A 112 3.40 3.16 -4.99
N ILE A 113 4.13 2.05 -4.95
CA ILE A 113 5.03 1.70 -3.84
C ILE A 113 6.08 2.78 -3.59
N LEU A 114 6.65 3.38 -4.64
CA LEU A 114 7.64 4.45 -4.48
C LEU A 114 7.03 5.71 -3.87
N ALA A 115 5.79 6.05 -4.22
CA ALA A 115 5.12 7.25 -3.72
C ALA A 115 4.68 7.12 -2.25
N VAL A 116 4.30 5.90 -1.82
CA VAL A 116 3.84 5.66 -0.44
C VAL A 116 4.98 5.41 0.55
N SER A 117 6.17 5.09 0.05
CA SER A 117 7.33 4.77 0.89
C SER A 117 7.98 6.03 1.45
N SER A 118 8.27 6.01 2.76
CA SER A 118 9.02 7.10 3.38
C SER A 118 10.45 7.19 2.82
N PRO A 119 11.07 8.37 2.76
CA PRO A 119 12.44 8.53 2.26
C PRO A 119 13.45 7.62 2.97
N ARG A 120 13.23 7.33 4.26
CA ARG A 120 14.12 6.50 5.08
C ARG A 120 14.02 5.00 4.76
N PHE A 121 12.90 4.56 4.18
CA PHE A 121 12.63 3.15 3.89
C PHE A 121 12.13 2.92 2.46
N ARG A 122 12.50 3.83 1.55
CA ARG A 122 12.10 3.76 0.14
C ARG A 122 12.90 2.67 -0.58
N PRO A 123 12.25 1.77 -1.34
CA PRO A 123 12.96 0.76 -2.11
C PRO A 123 13.67 1.38 -3.31
N ARG A 124 14.76 0.75 -3.73
CA ARG A 124 15.39 1.00 -5.01
C ARG A 124 14.68 0.17 -6.08
N TYR A 125 14.23 0.82 -7.13
CA TYR A 125 13.65 0.15 -8.30
C TYR A 125 14.72 -0.06 -9.37
N GLU A 126 14.83 -1.29 -9.88
CA GLU A 126 15.71 -1.70 -10.98
C GLU A 126 14.85 -2.21 -12.14
N PRO A 127 14.48 -1.33 -13.12
CA PRO A 127 13.57 -1.68 -14.21
C PRO A 127 14.05 -2.87 -15.05
N SER A 128 15.35 -2.96 -15.34
CA SER A 128 15.94 -4.05 -16.13
C SER A 128 15.81 -5.42 -15.46
N LYS A 129 15.75 -5.44 -14.13
CA LYS A 129 15.54 -6.65 -13.33
C LYS A 129 14.08 -6.86 -12.92
N ARG A 130 13.20 -5.91 -13.26
CA ARG A 130 11.79 -5.87 -12.82
C ARG A 130 11.66 -6.05 -11.31
N ARG A 131 12.52 -5.38 -10.52
CA ARG A 131 12.65 -5.64 -9.10
C ARG A 131 12.73 -4.37 -8.26
N LEU A 132 12.03 -4.39 -7.13
CA LEU A 132 12.22 -3.48 -6.01
C LEU A 132 13.07 -4.16 -4.94
N THR A 133 13.99 -3.41 -4.31
CA THR A 133 14.79 -3.88 -3.17
C THR A 133 14.75 -2.82 -2.08
N TRP A 134 14.32 -3.22 -0.88
CA TRP A 134 14.25 -2.36 0.30
C TRP A 134 15.56 -2.36 1.08
N PRO A 135 15.79 -1.35 1.96
CA PRO A 135 17.00 -1.26 2.79
C PRO A 135 17.25 -2.47 3.69
N ASN A 136 16.19 -3.18 4.11
CA ASN A 136 16.29 -4.40 4.93
C ASN A 136 16.55 -5.68 4.13
N GLY A 137 16.75 -5.57 2.80
CA GLY A 137 17.02 -6.69 1.91
C GLY A 137 15.78 -7.39 1.34
N ALA A 138 14.57 -7.00 1.75
CA ALA A 138 13.35 -7.51 1.15
C ALA A 138 13.24 -7.12 -0.33
N MET A 139 12.58 -7.95 -1.12
CA MET A 139 12.45 -7.77 -2.57
C MET A 139 11.03 -7.97 -3.04
N ALA A 140 10.61 -7.21 -4.05
CA ALA A 140 9.40 -7.48 -4.81
C ALA A 140 9.75 -7.57 -6.31
N THR A 141 9.25 -8.63 -6.96
CA THR A 141 9.47 -8.89 -8.39
C THR A 141 8.18 -8.69 -9.16
N ILE A 142 8.28 -8.06 -10.33
CA ILE A 142 7.17 -7.80 -11.23
C ILE A 142 6.97 -8.97 -12.17
N TYR A 143 5.72 -9.38 -12.29
CA TYR A 143 5.25 -10.40 -13.23
C TYR A 143 4.11 -9.86 -14.09
N SER A 144 4.01 -10.36 -15.32
CA SER A 144 2.89 -10.15 -16.21
C SER A 144 1.94 -11.33 -16.16
N ALA A 145 0.63 -11.06 -16.07
CA ALA A 145 -0.38 -12.11 -16.20
C ALA A 145 -0.47 -12.65 -17.63
N ASP A 146 0.02 -11.91 -18.63
CA ASP A 146 0.13 -12.41 -20.01
C ASP A 146 1.18 -13.55 -20.16
N ASP A 147 2.08 -13.71 -19.18
CA ASP A 147 3.10 -14.77 -19.17
C ASP A 147 3.19 -15.44 -17.78
N PRO A 148 2.21 -16.28 -17.42
CA PRO A 148 2.12 -16.91 -16.10
C PRO A 148 3.27 -17.88 -15.83
N GLU A 149 3.97 -18.36 -16.86
CA GLU A 149 5.12 -19.26 -16.71
C GLU A 149 6.27 -18.63 -15.92
N GLN A 150 6.37 -17.29 -15.92
CA GLN A 150 7.36 -16.57 -15.11
C GLN A 150 7.19 -16.78 -13.59
N LEU A 151 6.01 -17.17 -13.14
CA LEU A 151 5.75 -17.50 -11.73
C LEU A 151 6.21 -18.90 -11.33
N ARG A 152 6.58 -19.73 -12.29
CA ARG A 152 7.14 -21.06 -12.02
C ARG A 152 8.60 -20.97 -11.61
N GLY A 153 8.90 -21.49 -10.44
CA GLY A 153 10.26 -21.54 -9.89
C GLY A 153 10.57 -20.51 -8.82
N PRO A 154 10.27 -19.19 -8.99
CA PRO A 154 10.47 -18.23 -7.90
C PRO A 154 9.57 -18.53 -6.70
N GLU A 155 10.13 -18.38 -5.49
CA GLU A 155 9.38 -18.52 -4.24
C GLU A 155 8.99 -17.13 -3.72
N HIS A 156 7.71 -17.00 -3.31
CA HIS A 156 7.17 -15.78 -2.74
C HIS A 156 6.41 -16.06 -1.44
N ASP A 157 6.53 -15.16 -0.49
CA ASP A 157 5.82 -15.21 0.79
C ASP A 157 4.58 -14.30 0.80
N GLY A 158 4.36 -13.55 -0.28
CA GLY A 158 3.18 -12.73 -0.49
C GLY A 158 3.08 -12.21 -1.93
N ALA A 159 1.87 -11.82 -2.33
CA ALA A 159 1.62 -11.28 -3.65
C ALA A 159 0.58 -10.15 -3.61
N LEU A 160 0.76 -9.17 -4.49
CA LEU A 160 -0.26 -8.18 -4.84
C LEU A 160 -0.61 -8.35 -6.31
N ALA A 161 -1.87 -8.70 -6.57
CA ALA A 161 -2.42 -8.83 -7.90
C ALA A 161 -3.38 -7.68 -8.21
N ASP A 162 -3.15 -6.95 -9.28
CA ASP A 162 -4.00 -5.82 -9.69
C ASP A 162 -4.85 -6.20 -10.90
N GLU A 163 -6.11 -5.74 -10.87
CA GLU A 163 -7.11 -5.86 -11.94
C GLU A 163 -7.27 -7.28 -12.53
N LEU A 164 -7.38 -8.31 -11.67
CA LEU A 164 -7.59 -9.71 -12.05
C LEU A 164 -8.63 -9.92 -13.16
N GLY A 165 -9.68 -9.10 -13.22
CA GLY A 165 -10.73 -9.19 -14.24
C GLY A 165 -10.28 -8.84 -15.67
N LYS A 166 -9.07 -8.34 -15.86
CA LYS A 166 -8.46 -8.06 -17.18
C LYS A 166 -7.55 -9.18 -17.67
N TRP A 167 -7.18 -10.11 -16.81
CA TRP A 167 -6.24 -11.17 -17.18
C TRP A 167 -6.88 -12.14 -18.18
N ARG A 168 -6.08 -12.58 -19.16
CA ARG A 168 -6.54 -13.43 -20.26
C ARG A 168 -6.50 -14.92 -19.92
N HIS A 169 -5.80 -15.29 -18.86
CA HIS A 169 -5.62 -16.66 -18.42
C HIS A 169 -6.26 -16.85 -17.05
N ASP A 170 -7.17 -17.78 -16.95
CA ASP A 170 -7.88 -18.17 -15.72
C ASP A 170 -6.99 -19.07 -14.83
#